data_7a2c1f89f839a1c6c9a8c4c8d63f2c18
#
_entry.id   7a2c1f89f839a1c6c9a8c4c8d63f2c18
#
_cell.length_a   1.000
_cell.length_b   1.000
_cell.length_c   1.000
_cell.angle_alpha   90.00
_cell.angle_beta   90.00
_cell.angle_gamma   90.00
#
_symmetry.space_group_name_H-M   'P 1'
#
loop_
_entity.id
_entity.type
_entity.pdbx_description
1 polymer ?
#
loop_
_entity_poly.entity_id
_entity_poly.type
_entity_poly.pdbx_seq_one_letter_code
_entity_poly.pdbx_strand_id
1 'polypeptide(L)'
;LAIELKDFTIDEYPPKLMLIDNETGRTLPEKAPEHLLLEEGVTEGQLSDWLVTIRQTIPWAASVATEDTVKFTEFHSMGATYAVYLQAINQKTKTAKESWVSCGSFIFPYKALRLDSLTSLIMPEREPQRFASTVKVYTEDGKQVEDTIAVNHPLNVAGWNIYQLSYDDTKGRWSDISVFELVRDPWLPAVY
;
A
#
# COMPACT_ATOMS: atom_id res chain seq x y z
N LEU A 1 13.84 -13.45 27.28
CA LEU A 1 13.34 -12.27 26.58
C LEU A 1 11.99 -12.60 25.96
N ALA A 2 10.94 -11.79 26.20
CA ALA A 2 9.66 -11.86 25.52
C ALA A 2 9.36 -10.51 24.85
N ILE A 3 8.74 -10.54 23.66
CA ILE A 3 8.41 -9.34 22.89
C ILE A 3 6.92 -9.37 22.61
N GLU A 4 6.24 -8.30 22.95
CA GLU A 4 4.83 -8.08 22.68
C GLU A 4 4.69 -6.97 21.63
N LEU A 5 4.05 -7.26 20.51
CA LEU A 5 3.70 -6.26 19.52
C LEU A 5 2.53 -5.43 20.03
N LYS A 6 2.70 -4.13 20.12
CA LYS A 6 1.67 -3.18 20.54
C LYS A 6 0.98 -2.53 19.36
N ASP A 7 1.76 -2.14 18.36
CA ASP A 7 1.27 -1.46 17.17
C ASP A 7 2.19 -1.74 15.98
N PHE A 8 1.62 -1.74 14.79
CA PHE A 8 2.34 -1.82 13.53
C PHE A 8 1.91 -0.68 12.62
N THR A 9 2.88 0.06 12.13
CA THR A 9 2.64 1.19 11.21
C THR A 9 3.39 0.98 9.92
N ILE A 10 2.76 1.36 8.81
CA ILE A 10 3.36 1.34 7.49
C ILE A 10 3.03 2.65 6.77
N ASP A 11 4.06 3.34 6.30
CA ASP A 11 3.94 4.44 5.37
C ASP A 11 4.04 3.87 3.96
N GLU A 12 3.12 4.24 3.11
CA GLU A 12 3.04 3.79 1.72
C GLU A 12 3.26 4.96 0.77
N TYR A 13 3.88 4.68 -0.37
CA TYR A 13 3.94 5.65 -1.45
C TYR A 13 2.53 6.07 -1.89
N PRO A 14 2.36 7.28 -2.45
CA PRO A 14 1.10 7.71 -3.04
C PRO A 14 0.56 6.65 -4.01
N PRO A 15 -0.76 6.42 -4.05
CA PRO A 15 -1.33 5.52 -5.04
C PRO A 15 -1.05 6.04 -6.44
N LYS A 16 -0.95 5.13 -7.39
CA LYS A 16 -0.68 5.45 -8.79
C LYS A 16 -1.68 4.77 -9.72
N LEU A 17 -1.99 5.43 -10.82
CA LEU A 17 -2.76 4.85 -11.92
C LEU A 17 -1.82 4.46 -13.05
N MET A 18 -2.10 3.34 -13.68
CA MET A 18 -1.31 2.79 -14.78
C MET A 18 -2.22 2.17 -15.83
N LEU A 19 -1.72 2.08 -17.06
CA LEU A 19 -2.37 1.31 -18.12
C LEU A 19 -1.78 -0.10 -18.18
N ILE A 20 -2.64 -1.07 -18.42
CA ILE A 20 -2.25 -2.46 -18.69
C ILE A 20 -2.87 -2.95 -19.99
N ASP A 21 -2.16 -3.84 -20.63
CA ASP A 21 -2.67 -4.65 -21.74
C ASP A 21 -3.59 -5.75 -21.18
N ASN A 22 -4.81 -5.86 -21.73
CA ASN A 22 -5.83 -6.79 -21.23
C ASN A 22 -5.52 -8.26 -21.51
N GLU A 23 -4.69 -8.55 -22.51
CA GLU A 23 -4.34 -9.91 -22.90
C GLU A 23 -3.15 -10.45 -22.08
N THR A 24 -2.13 -9.61 -21.91
CA THR A 24 -0.86 -10.01 -21.28
C THR A 24 -0.76 -9.61 -19.80
N GLY A 25 -1.58 -8.65 -19.36
CA GLY A 25 -1.47 -8.04 -18.02
C GLY A 25 -0.25 -7.14 -17.82
N ARG A 26 0.53 -6.89 -18.87
CA ARG A 26 1.72 -6.05 -18.79
C ARG A 26 1.38 -4.58 -18.78
N THR A 27 2.20 -3.81 -18.09
CA THR A 27 2.08 -2.34 -18.05
C THR A 27 2.40 -1.73 -19.39
N LEU A 28 1.71 -0.62 -19.70
CA LEU A 28 1.88 0.10 -20.96
C LEU A 28 2.43 1.53 -20.70
N PRO A 29 3.31 2.03 -21.59
CA PRO A 29 4.05 1.30 -22.64
C PRO A 29 5.05 0.30 -22.03
N GLU A 30 5.24 -0.88 -22.60
CA GLU A 30 6.05 -1.94 -22.01
C GLU A 30 7.51 -1.52 -21.68
N LYS A 31 8.13 -0.70 -22.55
CA LYS A 31 9.53 -0.29 -22.37
C LYS A 31 9.73 0.84 -21.37
N ALA A 32 8.72 1.65 -21.15
CA ALA A 32 8.74 2.81 -20.24
C ALA A 32 7.36 2.99 -19.64
N PRO A 33 6.97 2.17 -18.65
CA PRO A 33 5.64 2.25 -18.05
C PRO A 33 5.33 3.64 -17.54
N GLU A 34 4.22 4.21 -18.02
CA GLU A 34 3.72 5.50 -17.53
C GLU A 34 2.86 5.29 -16.30
N HIS A 35 2.93 6.25 -15.38
CA HIS A 35 2.07 6.25 -14.20
C HIS A 35 1.64 7.68 -13.84
N LEU A 36 0.45 7.80 -13.32
CA LEU A 36 -0.08 9.02 -12.72
C LEU A 36 -0.13 8.84 -11.20
N LEU A 37 0.74 9.55 -10.49
CA LEU A 37 0.74 9.57 -9.03
C LEU A 37 -0.46 10.39 -8.54
N LEU A 38 -1.19 9.84 -7.58
CA LEU A 38 -2.33 10.49 -6.94
C LEU A 38 -1.89 11.18 -5.64
N GLU A 39 -1.04 12.19 -5.78
CA GLU A 39 -0.64 13.06 -4.69
C GLU A 39 -1.75 14.06 -4.34
N GLU A 40 -1.62 14.71 -3.20
CA GLU A 40 -2.58 15.73 -2.77
C GLU A 40 -2.67 16.87 -3.82
N GLY A 41 -3.89 17.20 -4.22
CA GLY A 41 -4.16 18.24 -5.22
C GLY A 41 -4.11 17.79 -6.68
N VAL A 42 -3.71 16.56 -6.96
CA VAL A 42 -3.76 16.02 -8.34
C VAL A 42 -5.20 15.72 -8.72
N THR A 43 -5.70 16.43 -9.72
CA THR A 43 -7.07 16.26 -10.24
C THR A 43 -7.12 15.72 -11.66
N GLU A 44 -6.00 15.76 -12.41
CA GLU A 44 -5.93 15.24 -13.77
C GLU A 44 -4.49 14.84 -14.15
N GLY A 45 -4.37 14.02 -15.18
CA GLY A 45 -3.10 13.62 -15.76
C GLY A 45 -3.27 12.86 -17.06
N GLN A 46 -2.15 12.73 -17.80
CA GLN A 46 -2.11 12.03 -19.07
C GLN A 46 -1.45 10.66 -18.90
N LEU A 47 -2.08 9.64 -19.45
CA LEU A 47 -1.52 8.30 -19.59
C LEU A 47 -1.66 7.86 -21.05
N SER A 48 -0.57 7.86 -21.78
CA SER A 48 -0.55 7.64 -23.23
C SER A 48 -1.55 8.57 -23.93
N ASP A 49 -2.53 8.01 -24.65
CA ASP A 49 -3.56 8.78 -25.35
C ASP A 49 -4.78 9.14 -24.47
N TRP A 50 -4.76 8.79 -23.19
CA TRP A 50 -5.88 8.98 -22.28
C TRP A 50 -5.65 10.13 -21.32
N LEU A 51 -6.51 11.14 -21.37
CA LEU A 51 -6.62 12.16 -20.34
C LEU A 51 -7.51 11.62 -19.22
N VAL A 52 -6.96 11.54 -18.03
CA VAL A 52 -7.63 11.04 -16.84
C VAL A 52 -7.96 12.20 -15.91
N THR A 53 -9.23 12.37 -15.54
CA THR A 53 -9.70 13.39 -14.59
C THR A 53 -10.28 12.70 -13.37
N ILE A 54 -9.74 13.01 -12.19
CA ILE A 54 -10.22 12.50 -10.91
C ILE A 54 -11.43 13.34 -10.47
N ARG A 55 -12.56 12.68 -10.24
CA ARG A 55 -13.82 13.32 -9.82
C ARG A 55 -14.03 13.23 -8.31
N GLN A 56 -13.63 12.10 -7.72
CA GLN A 56 -13.76 11.85 -6.29
C GLN A 56 -12.64 10.92 -5.82
N THR A 57 -12.16 11.14 -4.62
CA THR A 57 -11.16 10.30 -3.94
C THR A 57 -11.69 9.88 -2.58
N ILE A 58 -11.58 8.60 -2.26
CA ILE A 58 -11.91 8.05 -0.94
C ILE A 58 -10.70 7.25 -0.45
N PRO A 59 -9.87 7.82 0.44
CA PRO A 59 -8.65 7.17 0.92
C PRO A 59 -8.89 5.93 1.79
N TRP A 60 -10.06 5.86 2.42
CA TRP A 60 -10.50 4.78 3.28
C TRP A 60 -11.87 4.31 2.80
N ALA A 61 -11.89 3.35 1.90
CA ALA A 61 -13.07 2.94 1.17
C ALA A 61 -13.40 1.46 1.33
N ALA A 62 -14.68 1.15 1.22
CA ALA A 62 -15.20 -0.21 1.01
C ALA A 62 -15.96 -0.27 -0.30
N SER A 63 -15.81 -1.36 -1.03
CA SER A 63 -16.63 -1.63 -2.20
C SER A 63 -18.02 -2.11 -1.80
N VAL A 64 -19.03 -1.56 -2.45
CA VAL A 64 -20.44 -1.95 -2.29
C VAL A 64 -20.96 -2.39 -3.65
N ALA A 65 -21.35 -3.65 -3.76
CA ALA A 65 -21.99 -4.18 -4.95
C ALA A 65 -23.42 -3.59 -5.06
N THR A 66 -23.75 -3.07 -6.21
CA THR A 66 -25.11 -2.68 -6.60
C THR A 66 -25.57 -3.57 -7.76
N GLU A 67 -26.84 -3.52 -8.15
CA GLU A 67 -27.40 -4.37 -9.20
C GLU A 67 -26.60 -4.31 -10.51
N ASP A 68 -26.09 -3.12 -10.89
CA ASP A 68 -25.42 -2.91 -12.17
C ASP A 68 -23.94 -2.59 -12.06
N THR A 69 -23.41 -2.27 -10.87
CA THR A 69 -22.05 -1.75 -10.74
C THR A 69 -21.50 -1.90 -9.32
N VAL A 70 -20.21 -1.60 -9.17
CA VAL A 70 -19.54 -1.49 -7.87
C VAL A 70 -19.34 -0.02 -7.54
N LYS A 71 -19.82 0.42 -6.39
CA LYS A 71 -19.57 1.76 -5.82
C LYS A 71 -18.63 1.65 -4.64
N PHE A 72 -18.06 2.77 -4.25
CA PHE A 72 -17.23 2.88 -3.05
C PHE A 72 -17.81 3.92 -2.10
N THR A 73 -17.71 3.62 -0.80
CA THR A 73 -18.14 4.49 0.29
C THR A 73 -17.04 4.59 1.33
N GLU A 74 -17.06 5.61 2.17
CA GLU A 74 -16.14 5.73 3.29
C GLU A 74 -16.25 4.54 4.24
N PHE A 75 -15.11 4.01 4.67
CA PHE A 75 -15.01 2.85 5.53
C PHE A 75 -13.74 2.92 6.38
N HIS A 76 -13.84 3.47 7.59
CA HIS A 76 -12.72 3.68 8.50
C HIS A 76 -12.48 2.46 9.41
N SER A 77 -12.20 1.30 8.79
CA SER A 77 -11.92 0.07 9.53
C SER A 77 -10.89 -0.79 8.81
N MET A 78 -10.47 -1.87 9.47
CA MET A 78 -9.50 -2.83 8.95
C MET A 78 -9.93 -3.34 7.57
N GLY A 79 -8.98 -3.38 6.63
CA GLY A 79 -9.21 -3.79 5.26
C GLY A 79 -9.73 -2.71 4.32
N ALA A 80 -9.93 -1.47 4.79
CA ALA A 80 -10.26 -0.35 3.89
C ALA A 80 -9.23 -0.24 2.76
N THR A 81 -9.71 0.08 1.57
CA THR A 81 -8.90 0.29 0.37
C THR A 81 -8.88 1.76 -0.04
N TYR A 82 -8.05 2.11 -1.01
CA TYR A 82 -8.06 3.42 -1.65
C TYR A 82 -8.86 3.33 -2.95
N ALA A 83 -9.78 4.26 -3.16
CA ALA A 83 -10.62 4.28 -4.35
C ALA A 83 -10.75 5.69 -4.94
N VAL A 84 -10.78 5.78 -6.26
CA VAL A 84 -11.07 7.02 -7.00
C VAL A 84 -12.19 6.80 -8.00
N TYR A 85 -13.09 7.77 -8.10
CA TYR A 85 -14.01 7.88 -9.22
C TYR A 85 -13.41 8.82 -10.25
N LEU A 86 -13.25 8.36 -11.46
CA LEU A 86 -12.53 9.08 -12.51
C LEU A 86 -13.21 8.97 -13.87
N GLN A 87 -12.90 9.93 -14.72
CA GLN A 87 -13.24 9.92 -16.15
C GLN A 87 -11.95 9.83 -16.95
N ALA A 88 -11.91 8.95 -17.94
CA ALA A 88 -10.82 8.83 -18.90
C ALA A 88 -11.34 9.14 -20.31
N ILE A 89 -10.68 10.06 -21.02
CA ILE A 89 -11.05 10.48 -22.38
C ILE A 89 -9.87 10.21 -23.31
N ASN A 90 -10.09 9.38 -24.32
CA ASN A 90 -9.10 9.16 -25.36
C ASN A 90 -8.99 10.40 -26.25
N GLN A 91 -7.81 11.00 -26.33
CA GLN A 91 -7.59 12.26 -27.06
C GLN A 91 -7.71 12.10 -28.57
N LYS A 92 -7.47 10.89 -29.11
CA LYS A 92 -7.57 10.58 -30.53
C LYS A 92 -9.00 10.22 -30.95
N THR A 93 -9.62 9.27 -30.27
CA THR A 93 -10.95 8.75 -30.64
C THR A 93 -12.10 9.53 -30.01
N LYS A 94 -11.82 10.39 -29.01
CA LYS A 94 -12.81 11.12 -28.20
C LYS A 94 -13.75 10.23 -27.40
N THR A 95 -13.42 8.94 -27.28
CA THR A 95 -14.17 8.01 -26.45
C THR A 95 -13.98 8.37 -24.98
N ALA A 96 -15.07 8.46 -24.24
CA ALA A 96 -15.06 8.71 -22.79
C ALA A 96 -15.53 7.47 -22.04
N LYS A 97 -14.86 7.17 -20.92
CA LYS A 97 -15.20 6.14 -19.95
C LYS A 97 -15.13 6.72 -18.55
N GLU A 98 -16.02 6.29 -17.66
CA GLU A 98 -15.94 6.67 -16.25
C GLU A 98 -16.32 5.50 -15.35
N SER A 99 -15.64 5.38 -14.25
CA SER A 99 -15.91 4.37 -13.21
C SER A 99 -15.07 4.65 -11.97
N TRP A 100 -15.33 3.86 -10.94
CA TRP A 100 -14.43 3.67 -9.84
C TRP A 100 -13.23 2.81 -10.23
N VAL A 101 -12.06 3.17 -9.68
CA VAL A 101 -10.82 2.39 -9.75
C VAL A 101 -10.25 2.30 -8.33
N SER A 102 -9.79 1.12 -7.93
CA SER A 102 -9.28 0.85 -6.59
C SER A 102 -8.17 -0.20 -6.63
N CYS A 103 -7.18 -0.05 -5.75
CA CYS A 103 -6.12 -1.04 -5.58
C CYS A 103 -6.59 -2.34 -4.89
N GLY A 104 -7.77 -2.32 -4.26
CA GLY A 104 -8.24 -3.43 -3.43
C GLY A 104 -7.51 -3.49 -2.07
N SER A 105 -7.80 -4.56 -1.34
CA SER A 105 -7.16 -4.93 -0.07
C SER A 105 -7.34 -6.43 0.15
N PHE A 106 -6.87 -6.95 1.28
CA PHE A 106 -7.10 -8.38 1.62
C PHE A 106 -8.58 -8.74 1.85
N ILE A 107 -9.47 -7.75 2.00
CA ILE A 107 -10.93 -7.95 2.14
C ILE A 107 -11.65 -7.60 0.84
N PHE A 108 -11.30 -6.48 0.21
CA PHE A 108 -12.00 -5.97 -0.96
C PHE A 108 -11.21 -6.22 -2.24
N PRO A 109 -11.83 -6.76 -3.29
CA PRO A 109 -11.16 -6.96 -4.57
C PRO A 109 -10.78 -5.61 -5.20
N TYR A 110 -9.70 -5.60 -5.98
CA TYR A 110 -9.35 -4.43 -6.80
C TYR A 110 -10.44 -4.15 -7.84
N LYS A 111 -10.53 -2.90 -8.27
CA LYS A 111 -11.45 -2.47 -9.35
C LYS A 111 -10.67 -1.75 -10.44
N ALA A 112 -10.71 -2.30 -11.65
CA ALA A 112 -10.15 -1.69 -12.85
C ALA A 112 -11.22 -1.01 -13.69
N LEU A 113 -10.83 -0.04 -14.52
CA LEU A 113 -11.65 0.54 -15.57
C LEU A 113 -11.18 0.01 -16.94
N ARG A 114 -12.01 -0.80 -17.59
CA ARG A 114 -11.76 -1.21 -18.97
C ARG A 114 -12.00 -0.05 -19.93
N LEU A 115 -10.93 0.41 -20.55
CA LEU A 115 -10.97 1.56 -21.48
C LEU A 115 -11.44 1.16 -22.86
N ASP A 116 -10.87 0.07 -23.39
CA ASP A 116 -11.22 -0.54 -24.67
C ASP A 116 -11.00 -2.05 -24.66
N SER A 117 -10.96 -2.70 -25.83
CA SER A 117 -10.74 -4.14 -25.95
C SER A 117 -9.34 -4.58 -25.48
N LEU A 118 -8.35 -3.72 -25.63
CA LEU A 118 -6.92 -4.04 -25.40
C LEU A 118 -6.40 -3.46 -24.09
N THR A 119 -7.00 -2.39 -23.56
CA THR A 119 -6.40 -1.58 -22.50
C THR A 119 -7.34 -1.39 -21.31
N SER A 120 -6.81 -1.53 -20.11
CA SER A 120 -7.46 -1.17 -18.86
C SER A 120 -6.62 -0.20 -18.04
N LEU A 121 -7.30 0.67 -17.30
CA LEU A 121 -6.74 1.54 -16.28
C LEU A 121 -6.85 0.85 -14.92
N ILE A 122 -5.74 0.71 -14.24
CA ILE A 122 -5.64 0.06 -12.93
C ILE A 122 -4.99 0.97 -11.89
N MET A 123 -5.24 0.66 -10.65
CA MET A 123 -4.47 1.11 -9.50
C MET A 123 -3.80 -0.11 -8.89
N PRO A 124 -2.48 -0.28 -9.04
CA PRO A 124 -1.76 -1.38 -8.39
C PRO A 124 -1.77 -1.22 -6.88
N GLU A 125 -1.46 -2.29 -6.18
CA GLU A 125 -1.24 -2.26 -4.74
C GLU A 125 -0.17 -1.24 -4.39
N ARG A 126 -0.36 -0.55 -3.25
CA ARG A 126 0.56 0.50 -2.81
C ARG A 126 1.86 -0.11 -2.29
N GLU A 127 2.97 0.45 -2.72
CA GLU A 127 4.29 0.01 -2.29
C GLU A 127 4.63 0.60 -0.91
N PRO A 128 5.18 -0.22 0.01
CA PRO A 128 5.63 0.28 1.30
C PRO A 128 6.84 1.20 1.13
N GLN A 129 6.81 2.35 1.78
CA GLN A 129 7.94 3.27 1.88
C GLN A 129 8.73 3.00 3.16
N ARG A 130 8.04 2.81 4.27
CA ARG A 130 8.60 2.57 5.60
C ARG A 130 7.62 1.77 6.43
N PHE A 131 8.14 0.89 7.28
CA PHE A 131 7.32 0.21 8.29
C PHE A 131 8.07 0.14 9.62
N ALA A 132 7.31 0.11 10.70
CA ALA A 132 7.80 0.10 12.07
C ALA A 132 6.84 -0.65 13.00
N SER A 133 7.40 -1.21 14.06
CA SER A 133 6.66 -1.92 15.11
C SER A 133 6.92 -1.28 16.47
N THR A 134 5.88 -0.86 17.13
CA THR A 134 5.94 -0.49 18.55
C THR A 134 5.82 -1.77 19.37
N VAL A 135 6.83 -2.04 20.18
CA VAL A 135 6.93 -3.28 20.94
C VAL A 135 7.13 -3.01 22.42
N LYS A 136 6.68 -3.94 23.24
CA LYS A 136 7.03 -4.01 24.66
C LYS A 136 7.87 -5.26 24.90
N VAL A 137 9.08 -5.04 25.37
CA VAL A 137 10.08 -6.09 25.62
C VAL A 137 10.16 -6.36 27.13
N TYR A 138 10.06 -7.62 27.49
CA TYR A 138 10.18 -8.12 28.87
C TYR A 138 11.50 -8.89 29.01
N THR A 139 12.35 -8.44 29.93
CA THR A 139 13.65 -9.06 30.20
C THR A 139 13.54 -10.09 31.33
N GLU A 140 14.53 -10.97 31.42
CA GLU A 140 14.58 -12.02 32.47
C GLU A 140 14.74 -11.42 33.88
N ASP A 141 15.34 -10.25 34.01
CA ASP A 141 15.49 -9.52 35.26
C ASP A 141 14.23 -8.69 35.63
N GLY A 142 13.14 -8.87 34.89
CA GLY A 142 11.84 -8.25 35.17
C GLY A 142 11.69 -6.81 34.69
N LYS A 143 12.66 -6.26 33.96
CA LYS A 143 12.51 -4.95 33.33
C LYS A 143 11.60 -5.00 32.14
N GLN A 144 10.94 -3.89 31.90
CA GLN A 144 10.06 -3.68 30.73
C GLN A 144 10.53 -2.45 29.98
N VAL A 145 10.69 -2.59 28.67
CA VAL A 145 11.07 -1.51 27.76
C VAL A 145 10.02 -1.43 26.67
N GLU A 146 9.46 -0.25 26.44
CA GLU A 146 8.56 0.01 25.31
C GLU A 146 9.25 0.96 24.36
N ASP A 147 9.36 0.57 23.09
CA ASP A 147 10.03 1.35 22.06
C ASP A 147 9.54 0.94 20.65
N THR A 148 9.93 1.73 19.65
CA THR A 148 9.59 1.49 18.25
C THR A 148 10.82 0.99 17.49
N ILE A 149 10.67 -0.16 16.85
CA ILE A 149 11.68 -0.78 15.99
C ILE A 149 11.30 -0.51 14.54
N ALA A 150 12.20 0.05 13.75
CA ALA A 150 12.03 0.26 12.33
C ALA A 150 13.20 -0.32 11.54
N VAL A 151 13.04 -0.40 10.23
CA VAL A 151 14.16 -0.76 9.34
C VAL A 151 15.32 0.22 9.58
N ASN A 152 16.53 -0.29 9.80
CA ASN A 152 17.75 0.46 10.17
C ASN A 152 17.72 1.19 11.55
N HIS A 153 16.70 0.95 12.37
CA HIS A 153 16.62 1.45 13.75
C HIS A 153 16.32 0.29 14.70
N PRO A 154 17.32 -0.56 15.01
CA PRO A 154 17.15 -1.68 15.94
C PRO A 154 16.99 -1.18 17.37
N LEU A 155 16.26 -1.95 18.18
CA LEU A 155 16.18 -1.75 19.62
C LEU A 155 17.27 -2.57 20.32
N ASN A 156 18.08 -1.91 21.13
CA ASN A 156 19.05 -2.59 21.99
C ASN A 156 18.49 -2.70 23.42
N VAL A 157 18.33 -3.94 23.90
CA VAL A 157 17.83 -4.20 25.25
C VAL A 157 18.46 -5.46 25.83
N ALA A 158 19.02 -5.36 27.06
CA ALA A 158 19.66 -6.46 27.80
C ALA A 158 20.73 -7.21 26.98
N GLY A 159 21.50 -6.48 26.12
CA GLY A 159 22.55 -7.04 25.28
C GLY A 159 22.04 -7.75 24.02
N TRP A 160 20.77 -7.59 23.69
CA TRP A 160 20.17 -8.03 22.44
C TRP A 160 19.95 -6.84 21.51
N ASN A 161 20.27 -7.00 20.23
CA ASN A 161 19.82 -6.13 19.15
C ASN A 161 18.62 -6.77 18.48
N ILE A 162 17.50 -6.07 18.46
CA ILE A 162 16.23 -6.53 17.88
C ILE A 162 15.99 -5.71 16.61
N TYR A 163 16.03 -6.38 15.46
CA TYR A 163 15.85 -5.78 14.14
C TYR A 163 14.47 -6.08 13.61
N GLN A 164 13.82 -5.11 12.98
CA GLN A 164 12.61 -5.32 12.19
C GLN A 164 13.01 -6.00 10.88
N LEU A 165 12.52 -7.22 10.65
CA LEU A 165 12.84 -8.00 9.44
C LEU A 165 11.74 -7.92 8.39
N SER A 166 10.51 -8.27 8.76
CA SER A 166 9.35 -8.28 7.86
C SER A 166 8.04 -8.19 8.62
N TYR A 167 6.93 -8.27 7.90
CA TYR A 167 5.56 -8.30 8.41
C TYR A 167 4.70 -9.21 7.51
N ASP A 168 3.41 -9.40 7.81
CA ASP A 168 2.48 -10.09 6.92
C ASP A 168 2.10 -9.18 5.74
N ASP A 169 2.78 -9.35 4.61
CA ASP A 169 2.59 -8.58 3.39
C ASP A 169 1.23 -8.80 2.73
N THR A 170 0.57 -9.95 3.01
CA THR A 170 -0.78 -10.23 2.48
C THR A 170 -1.83 -9.28 3.04
N LYS A 171 -1.63 -8.79 4.26
CA LYS A 171 -2.48 -7.78 4.90
C LYS A 171 -1.97 -6.35 4.72
N GLY A 172 -0.72 -6.19 4.27
CA GLY A 172 -0.09 -4.88 4.07
C GLY A 172 -0.14 -4.01 5.32
N ARG A 173 -0.66 -2.79 5.20
CA ARG A 173 -0.82 -1.83 6.31
C ARG A 173 -1.71 -2.33 7.46
N TRP A 174 -2.42 -3.42 7.28
CA TRP A 174 -3.29 -4.04 8.26
C TRP A 174 -2.65 -5.24 8.96
N SER A 175 -1.34 -5.44 8.78
CA SER A 175 -0.61 -6.53 9.41
C SER A 175 -0.70 -6.44 10.95
N ASP A 176 -1.02 -7.55 11.56
CA ASP A 176 -0.98 -7.79 13.00
C ASP A 176 0.21 -8.69 13.40
N ILE A 177 1.10 -8.95 12.44
CA ILE A 177 2.29 -9.78 12.60
C ILE A 177 3.52 -8.95 12.22
N SER A 178 4.53 -8.99 13.09
CA SER A 178 5.86 -8.47 12.81
C SER A 178 6.91 -9.55 13.06
N VAL A 179 7.86 -9.65 12.17
CA VAL A 179 8.97 -10.60 12.27
C VAL A 179 10.23 -9.84 12.68
N PHE A 180 10.86 -10.32 13.76
CA PHE A 180 12.07 -9.73 14.29
C PHE A 180 13.24 -10.70 14.21
N GLU A 181 14.41 -10.17 13.90
CA GLU A 181 15.68 -10.86 14.09
C GLU A 181 16.32 -10.40 15.40
N LEU A 182 16.69 -11.37 16.25
CA LEU A 182 17.33 -11.11 17.51
C LEU A 182 18.79 -11.55 17.42
N VAL A 183 19.71 -10.58 17.58
CA VAL A 183 21.15 -10.82 17.54
C VAL A 183 21.73 -10.49 18.92
N ARG A 184 22.46 -11.43 19.49
CA ARG A 184 23.23 -11.20 20.71
C ARG A 184 24.72 -11.40 20.38
N ASP A 185 25.45 -10.30 20.34
CA ASP A 185 26.89 -10.34 20.16
C ASP A 185 27.60 -9.87 21.45
N PRO A 186 28.16 -10.79 22.24
CA PRO A 186 28.84 -10.44 23.46
C PRO A 186 30.16 -9.67 23.23
N TRP A 187 30.66 -9.61 22.00
CA TRP A 187 31.93 -8.96 21.63
C TRP A 187 31.75 -7.56 21.01
N LEU A 188 30.54 -7.18 20.63
CA LEU A 188 30.26 -5.85 20.05
C LEU A 188 30.83 -4.66 20.88
N PRO A 189 30.73 -4.66 22.20
CA PRO A 189 31.33 -3.58 23.01
C PRO A 189 32.86 -3.57 23.06
N ALA A 190 33.53 -4.63 22.59
CA ALA A 190 35.00 -4.75 22.62
C ALA A 190 35.66 -4.31 21.30
N VAL A 191 34.88 -4.01 20.27
CA VAL A 191 35.37 -3.64 18.93
C VAL A 191 35.23 -2.15 18.64
N TYR A 192 34.48 -1.40 19.48
CA TYR A 192 34.26 0.05 19.33
C TYR A 192 34.77 0.82 20.56
#